data_6fe951d20116906d0e81e926aece1918
#
_entry.id   6fe951d20116906d0e81e926aece1918
#
_cell.length_a   1.000
_cell.length_b   1.000
_cell.length_c   1.000
_cell.angle_alpha   90.00
_cell.angle_beta   90.00
_cell.angle_gamma   90.00
#
_symmetry.space_group_name_H-M   'P 1'
#
loop_
_entity.id
_entity.type
_entity.pdbx_description
1 polymer ?
#
loop_
_entity_poly.entity_id
_entity_poly.type
_entity_poly.pdbx_seq_one_letter_code
_entity_poly.pdbx_strand_id
1 'polypeptide(L)'
;NSQTWVDFGSRLRGAPQAVGVLVAEVGNRRPLLPPVDPDYSPDEREAVAIRLAAALESQAFFLEALEMSGRKATVYMTFARFRQVAKNIGYSARIIANNLPAPIEEITIVSLNGGMETSRVMVLRSDLERADKRISSTEEILARAEIMAGLPWWPGSNVRVPGRYPQFSFSIAPQTRQHIGGPDQFILYQFWLSMNFGVDIARGLSLTGIAGKDLYNNFDKIKLKSDSVLPKVRSHIKEYLQQGNDNLVRLQLDYMFKAAEDLYVRTSAGIFEEMFGGIGAEILYRPFDSRLSIGVDVNRVRQRGYEQRLKFKAYKVTTGFLTFYYNIPYKGLQGVVSAGQYLAGDRGVTLDLSRSFESGIRVGAWATLTTVSYQQF
;
A
#
# COMPACT_ATOMS: atom_id res chain seq x y z
N ASN A 1 7.24 -16.59 -8.79
CA ASN A 1 7.09 -16.55 -7.35
C ASN A 1 7.98 -17.55 -6.61
N SER A 2 8.41 -18.67 -7.22
CA SER A 2 9.44 -19.54 -6.66
C SER A 2 10.78 -18.82 -6.46
N GLN A 3 11.16 -17.91 -7.36
CA GLN A 3 12.39 -17.11 -7.22
C GLN A 3 12.34 -16.14 -6.03
N THR A 4 11.16 -15.61 -5.68
CA THR A 4 11.02 -14.72 -4.52
C THR A 4 11.25 -15.46 -3.20
N TRP A 5 10.92 -16.74 -3.15
CA TRP A 5 11.09 -17.59 -1.97
C TRP A 5 12.51 -18.19 -1.87
N VAL A 6 13.13 -18.50 -3.00
CA VAL A 6 14.55 -18.88 -3.04
C VAL A 6 15.41 -17.70 -2.56
N ASP A 7 15.05 -16.49 -2.97
CA ASP A 7 15.70 -15.26 -2.54
C ASP A 7 15.43 -14.95 -1.04
N PHE A 8 14.23 -15.26 -0.56
CA PHE A 8 13.85 -15.23 0.85
C PHE A 8 14.75 -16.18 1.66
N GLY A 9 14.92 -17.38 1.21
CA GLY A 9 15.73 -18.38 1.86
C GLY A 9 17.22 -18.05 1.90
N SER A 10 17.80 -17.55 0.81
CA SER A 10 19.21 -17.16 0.78
C SER A 10 19.51 -15.95 1.67
N ARG A 11 18.53 -15.05 1.83
CA ARG A 11 18.66 -13.85 2.68
C ARG A 11 18.46 -14.13 4.16
N LEU A 12 17.74 -15.19 4.54
CA LEU A 12 17.72 -15.66 5.91
C LEU A 12 19.13 -16.06 6.41
N ARG A 13 19.99 -16.58 5.52
CA ARG A 13 21.38 -16.95 5.85
C ARG A 13 22.33 -15.75 5.94
N GLY A 14 22.10 -14.69 5.16
CA GLY A 14 23.00 -13.52 5.08
C GLY A 14 22.60 -12.30 5.90
N ALA A 15 21.39 -12.27 6.42
CA ALA A 15 20.81 -11.10 7.07
C ALA A 15 21.37 -10.71 8.46
N PRO A 16 21.98 -11.58 9.27
CA PRO A 16 22.35 -11.25 10.64
C PRO A 16 23.47 -10.23 10.79
N GLN A 17 24.34 -10.11 9.79
CA GLN A 17 25.57 -9.31 9.94
C GLN A 17 25.47 -7.84 9.49
N ALA A 18 24.43 -7.48 8.73
CA ALA A 18 24.34 -6.15 8.14
C ALA A 18 23.46 -5.17 8.93
N VAL A 19 22.77 -5.63 9.94
CA VAL A 19 21.94 -4.77 10.81
C VAL A 19 22.34 -5.09 12.22
N GLY A 20 23.14 -4.21 12.82
CA GLY A 20 23.62 -4.31 14.19
C GLY A 20 22.53 -4.20 15.27
N VAL A 21 21.31 -4.53 14.94
CA VAL A 21 20.23 -4.85 15.84
C VAL A 21 19.98 -6.32 15.65
N LEU A 22 20.63 -7.06 16.46
CA LEU A 22 20.36 -8.41 16.79
C LEU A 22 18.87 -8.71 16.75
N VAL A 23 18.42 -9.33 15.68
CA VAL A 23 17.39 -10.35 15.85
C VAL A 23 18.11 -11.42 16.67
N ALA A 24 17.90 -11.43 17.99
CA ALA A 24 18.51 -12.36 18.88
C ALA A 24 18.40 -13.76 18.28
N GLU A 25 19.46 -14.55 18.44
CA GLU A 25 19.40 -15.98 18.12
C GLU A 25 18.08 -16.54 18.66
N VAL A 26 17.35 -17.29 17.86
CA VAL A 26 16.13 -17.94 18.36
C VAL A 26 16.54 -18.85 19.48
N GLY A 27 16.06 -18.56 20.69
CA GLY A 27 16.55 -19.08 21.97
C GLY A 27 16.91 -20.54 21.95
N ASN A 28 18.11 -20.85 22.41
CA ASN A 28 18.78 -22.11 22.20
C ASN A 28 18.22 -23.33 23.01
N ARG A 29 17.27 -23.09 23.89
CA ARG A 29 16.69 -24.19 24.73
C ARG A 29 15.22 -23.89 24.98
N ARG A 30 14.35 -24.43 24.15
CA ARG A 30 12.95 -24.54 24.58
C ARG A 30 12.87 -25.60 25.69
N PRO A 31 12.12 -25.36 26.78
CA PRO A 31 11.76 -26.42 27.71
C PRO A 31 10.99 -27.51 26.94
N LEU A 32 11.02 -28.72 27.46
CA LEU A 32 10.19 -29.81 26.95
C LEU A 32 8.75 -29.34 26.89
N LEU A 33 8.13 -29.50 25.71
CA LEU A 33 6.76 -29.05 25.51
C LEU A 33 5.83 -29.83 26.45
N PRO A 34 4.87 -29.18 27.11
CA PRO A 34 3.91 -29.84 27.97
C PRO A 34 3.11 -30.87 27.16
N PRO A 35 2.69 -31.98 27.76
CA PRO A 35 1.91 -33.02 27.10
C PRO A 35 0.50 -32.57 26.70
N VAL A 36 -0.01 -31.53 27.36
CA VAL A 36 -1.33 -30.91 27.08
C VAL A 36 -1.13 -29.58 26.37
N ASP A 37 -1.99 -29.25 25.40
CA ASP A 37 -1.98 -27.97 24.74
C ASP A 37 -2.24 -26.85 25.74
N PRO A 38 -1.41 -25.81 25.77
CA PRO A 38 -1.55 -24.71 26.73
C PRO A 38 -2.82 -23.92 26.46
N ASP A 39 -3.51 -23.52 27.50
CA ASP A 39 -4.52 -22.47 27.46
C ASP A 39 -3.91 -21.17 28.00
N TYR A 40 -4.18 -20.07 27.31
CA TYR A 40 -3.66 -18.74 27.65
C TYR A 40 -4.78 -17.90 28.22
N SER A 41 -4.58 -17.34 29.39
CA SER A 41 -5.51 -16.39 29.98
C SER A 41 -5.59 -15.10 29.14
N PRO A 42 -6.66 -14.31 29.22
CA PRO A 42 -6.75 -13.02 28.55
C PRO A 42 -5.57 -12.09 28.88
N ASP A 43 -5.16 -12.03 30.13
CA ASP A 43 -4.07 -11.19 30.61
C ASP A 43 -2.71 -11.62 30.03
N GLU A 44 -2.46 -12.92 29.92
CA GLU A 44 -1.25 -13.46 29.28
C GLU A 44 -1.21 -13.12 27.81
N ARG A 45 -2.34 -13.26 27.09
CA ARG A 45 -2.45 -12.89 25.68
C ARG A 45 -2.17 -11.41 25.46
N GLU A 46 -2.73 -10.53 26.30
CA GLU A 46 -2.50 -9.10 26.22
C GLU A 46 -1.04 -8.74 26.52
N ALA A 47 -0.44 -9.32 27.57
CA ALA A 47 0.97 -9.10 27.90
C ALA A 47 1.92 -9.52 26.75
N VAL A 48 1.63 -10.67 26.12
CA VAL A 48 2.38 -11.12 24.94
C VAL A 48 2.19 -10.18 23.77
N ALA A 49 0.96 -9.72 23.50
CA ALA A 49 0.67 -8.80 22.40
C ALA A 49 1.39 -7.46 22.58
N ILE A 50 1.40 -6.88 23.78
CA ILE A 50 2.10 -5.62 24.09
C ILE A 50 3.61 -5.78 23.88
N ARG A 51 4.20 -6.83 24.44
CA ARG A 51 5.64 -7.11 24.27
C ARG A 51 6.02 -7.32 22.81
N LEU A 52 5.23 -8.11 22.08
CA LEU A 52 5.45 -8.40 20.68
C LEU A 52 5.28 -7.14 19.82
N ALA A 53 4.28 -6.30 20.11
CA ALA A 53 4.06 -5.04 19.40
C ALA A 53 5.28 -4.14 19.53
N ALA A 54 5.81 -3.93 20.73
CA ALA A 54 7.00 -3.10 20.97
C ALA A 54 8.24 -3.65 20.23
N ALA A 55 8.45 -4.97 20.24
CA ALA A 55 9.56 -5.60 19.53
C ALA A 55 9.46 -5.44 18.00
N LEU A 56 8.26 -5.56 17.43
CA LEU A 56 8.01 -5.41 16.02
C LEU A 56 8.11 -3.94 15.57
N GLU A 57 7.56 -3.01 16.34
CA GLU A 57 7.55 -1.58 16.02
C GLU A 57 8.97 -1.01 15.92
N SER A 58 9.89 -1.46 16.76
CA SER A 58 11.31 -1.08 16.69
C SER A 58 11.95 -1.36 15.33
N GLN A 59 11.34 -2.22 14.52
CA GLN A 59 11.80 -2.64 13.21
C GLN A 59 10.86 -2.20 12.07
N ALA A 60 9.97 -1.26 12.33
CA ALA A 60 8.94 -0.78 11.40
C ALA A 60 7.98 -1.89 10.89
N PHE A 61 7.61 -2.77 11.80
CA PHE A 61 6.54 -3.73 11.65
C PHE A 61 5.45 -3.40 12.67
N PHE A 62 4.20 -3.35 12.26
CA PHE A 62 3.11 -2.90 13.12
C PHE A 62 2.13 -4.04 13.39
N LEU A 63 2.07 -4.49 14.63
CA LEU A 63 1.12 -5.50 15.07
C LEU A 63 -0.28 -4.89 15.14
N GLU A 64 -1.26 -5.55 14.52
CA GLU A 64 -2.67 -5.16 14.56
C GLU A 64 -3.46 -6.01 15.56
N ALA A 65 -3.22 -7.32 15.53
CA ALA A 65 -3.86 -8.27 16.43
C ALA A 65 -3.02 -9.53 16.57
N LEU A 66 -3.29 -10.26 17.67
CA LEU A 66 -2.68 -11.54 17.98
C LEU A 66 -3.78 -12.53 18.38
N GLU A 67 -3.72 -13.74 17.83
CA GLU A 67 -4.52 -14.88 18.26
C GLU A 67 -3.58 -15.96 18.77
N MET A 68 -3.87 -16.53 19.94
CA MET A 68 -3.14 -17.66 20.48
C MET A 68 -4.12 -18.73 20.95
N SER A 69 -3.92 -19.96 20.52
CA SER A 69 -4.70 -21.12 20.91
C SER A 69 -3.84 -22.38 20.84
N GLY A 70 -3.72 -23.09 21.93
CA GLY A 70 -2.87 -24.26 22.00
C GLY A 70 -1.44 -23.95 21.57
N ARG A 71 -0.94 -24.66 20.56
CA ARG A 71 0.41 -24.48 20.01
C ARG A 71 0.47 -23.56 18.78
N LYS A 72 -0.59 -22.81 18.50
CA LYS A 72 -0.74 -21.98 17.32
C LYS A 72 -0.82 -20.49 17.69
N ALA A 73 -0.17 -19.67 16.90
CA ALA A 73 -0.34 -18.22 16.95
C ALA A 73 -0.59 -17.65 15.56
N THR A 74 -1.56 -16.75 15.45
CA THR A 74 -1.81 -15.96 14.25
C THR A 74 -1.52 -14.49 14.54
N VAL A 75 -0.58 -13.92 13.77
CA VAL A 75 -0.04 -12.58 13.98
C VAL A 75 -0.46 -11.71 12.80
N TYR A 76 -1.34 -10.77 13.04
CA TYR A 76 -1.84 -9.82 12.02
C TYR A 76 -0.99 -8.56 12.05
N MET A 77 -0.35 -8.22 10.92
CA MET A 77 0.59 -7.13 10.91
C MET A 77 0.70 -6.38 9.58
N THR A 78 1.04 -5.10 9.69
CA THR A 78 1.36 -4.22 8.56
C THR A 78 2.88 -4.05 8.45
N PHE A 79 3.40 -4.08 7.23
CA PHE A 79 4.82 -3.96 6.94
C PHE A 79 5.16 -2.58 6.36
N ALA A 80 6.10 -1.87 6.98
CA ALA A 80 6.63 -0.62 6.43
C ALA A 80 8.14 -0.66 6.12
N ARG A 81 8.84 -1.73 6.50
CA ARG A 81 10.30 -1.79 6.41
C ARG A 81 10.80 -2.10 5.00
N PHE A 82 10.26 -3.12 4.34
CA PHE A 82 10.73 -3.59 3.04
C PHE A 82 9.59 -3.62 2.02
N ARG A 83 9.90 -3.37 0.74
CA ARG A 83 8.93 -3.53 -0.35
C ARG A 83 8.58 -5.00 -0.63
N GLN A 84 9.54 -5.90 -0.41
CA GLN A 84 9.37 -7.33 -0.65
C GLN A 84 8.68 -7.99 0.53
N VAL A 85 7.49 -8.54 0.31
CA VAL A 85 6.69 -9.23 1.34
C VAL A 85 7.48 -10.39 1.97
N ALA A 86 8.14 -11.21 1.14
CA ALA A 86 8.94 -12.33 1.61
C ALA A 86 10.05 -11.90 2.60
N LYS A 87 10.70 -10.76 2.35
CA LYS A 87 11.71 -10.22 3.23
C LYS A 87 11.11 -9.75 4.57
N ASN A 88 9.95 -9.10 4.53
CA ASN A 88 9.23 -8.71 5.73
C ASN A 88 8.86 -9.93 6.58
N ILE A 89 8.31 -10.98 5.96
CA ILE A 89 7.91 -12.21 6.65
C ILE A 89 9.13 -12.87 7.32
N GLY A 90 10.26 -13.00 6.61
CA GLY A 90 11.45 -13.63 7.16
C GLY A 90 12.05 -12.91 8.35
N TYR A 91 12.04 -11.58 8.34
CA TYR A 91 12.52 -10.78 9.48
C TYR A 91 11.52 -10.83 10.64
N SER A 92 10.23 -10.64 10.36
CA SER A 92 9.22 -10.62 11.40
C SER A 92 9.05 -12.00 12.07
N ALA A 93 9.15 -13.10 11.32
CA ALA A 93 9.02 -14.46 11.85
C ALA A 93 9.99 -14.73 12.99
N ARG A 94 11.24 -14.25 12.89
CA ARG A 94 12.25 -14.41 13.96
C ARG A 94 11.91 -13.58 15.21
N ILE A 95 11.47 -12.33 15.01
CA ILE A 95 11.04 -11.47 16.11
C ILE A 95 9.85 -12.12 16.82
N ILE A 96 8.88 -12.61 16.03
CA ILE A 96 7.69 -13.28 16.56
C ILE A 96 8.08 -14.53 17.35
N ALA A 97 8.89 -15.41 16.78
CA ALA A 97 9.35 -16.64 17.44
C ALA A 97 10.03 -16.37 18.77
N ASN A 98 10.81 -15.29 18.89
CA ASN A 98 11.51 -14.92 20.14
C ASN A 98 10.59 -14.33 21.20
N ASN A 99 9.46 -13.76 20.81
CA ASN A 99 8.54 -13.07 21.73
C ASN A 99 7.28 -13.87 22.09
N LEU A 100 6.98 -14.95 21.38
CA LEU A 100 5.88 -15.84 21.69
C LEU A 100 6.26 -16.85 22.78
N PRO A 101 5.29 -17.36 23.56
CA PRO A 101 5.50 -18.46 24.52
C PRO A 101 6.17 -19.67 23.87
N ALA A 102 7.00 -20.37 24.66
CA ALA A 102 7.76 -21.55 24.19
C ALA A 102 6.90 -22.66 23.56
N PRO A 103 5.68 -22.98 24.05
CA PRO A 103 4.84 -24.03 23.46
C PRO A 103 4.31 -23.72 22.06
N ILE A 104 4.29 -22.46 21.62
CA ILE A 104 3.84 -22.10 20.29
C ILE A 104 4.80 -22.65 19.24
N GLU A 105 4.27 -23.49 18.35
CA GLU A 105 5.01 -24.12 17.26
C GLU A 105 4.59 -23.61 15.88
N GLU A 106 3.28 -23.52 15.63
CA GLU A 106 2.75 -23.03 14.37
C GLU A 106 2.55 -21.51 14.45
N ILE A 107 3.26 -20.78 13.60
CA ILE A 107 3.19 -19.32 13.53
C ILE A 107 2.64 -18.91 12.17
N THR A 108 1.42 -18.38 12.14
CA THR A 108 0.81 -17.83 10.94
C THR A 108 0.97 -16.30 10.93
N ILE A 109 1.70 -15.79 9.95
CA ILE A 109 1.90 -14.35 9.75
C ILE A 109 0.91 -13.88 8.69
N VAL A 110 0.01 -12.99 9.07
CA VAL A 110 -1.01 -12.40 8.19
C VAL A 110 -0.56 -11.02 7.77
N SER A 111 -0.32 -10.87 6.48
CA SER A 111 0.07 -9.59 5.88
C SER A 111 -1.15 -8.70 5.68
N LEU A 112 -1.14 -7.49 6.24
CA LEU A 112 -2.19 -6.50 6.09
C LEU A 112 -1.74 -5.35 5.19
N ASN A 113 -2.66 -4.86 4.35
CA ASN A 113 -2.48 -3.64 3.57
C ASN A 113 -3.79 -2.85 3.56
N GLY A 114 -3.77 -1.60 4.02
CA GLY A 114 -4.98 -0.80 4.16
C GLY A 114 -6.05 -1.48 5.04
N GLY A 115 -5.64 -2.22 6.07
CA GLY A 115 -6.52 -2.99 6.94
C GLY A 115 -7.06 -4.30 6.35
N MET A 116 -6.72 -4.66 5.11
CA MET A 116 -7.17 -5.87 4.42
C MET A 116 -6.09 -6.95 4.45
N GLU A 117 -6.49 -8.19 4.65
CA GLU A 117 -5.57 -9.33 4.54
C GLU A 117 -5.20 -9.58 3.07
N THR A 118 -3.91 -9.63 2.79
CA THR A 118 -3.38 -9.88 1.45
C THR A 118 -2.84 -11.29 1.27
N SER A 119 -2.21 -11.83 2.31
CA SER A 119 -1.67 -13.17 2.33
C SER A 119 -1.49 -13.67 3.76
N ARG A 120 -1.46 -14.98 3.91
CA ARG A 120 -1.12 -15.70 5.15
C ARG A 120 0.06 -16.62 4.89
N VAL A 121 1.02 -16.63 5.77
CA VAL A 121 2.18 -17.52 5.68
C VAL A 121 2.36 -18.22 7.01
N MET A 122 2.14 -19.53 7.03
CA MET A 122 2.40 -20.37 8.19
C MET A 122 3.82 -20.92 8.12
N VAL A 123 4.55 -20.79 9.22
CA VAL A 123 5.90 -21.34 9.41
C VAL A 123 5.98 -22.07 10.74
N LEU A 124 6.80 -23.12 10.80
CA LEU A 124 7.07 -23.82 12.05
C LEU A 124 8.23 -23.15 12.79
N ARG A 125 8.05 -22.94 14.09
CA ARG A 125 9.10 -22.37 14.93
C ARG A 125 10.36 -23.22 14.94
N SER A 126 10.22 -24.55 15.01
CA SER A 126 11.34 -25.51 14.95
C SER A 126 12.17 -25.36 13.67
N ASP A 127 11.54 -25.07 12.54
CA ASP A 127 12.26 -24.85 11.28
C ASP A 127 13.07 -23.54 11.29
N LEU A 128 12.54 -22.48 11.91
CA LEU A 128 13.27 -21.24 12.11
C LEU A 128 14.49 -21.44 13.03
N GLU A 129 14.32 -22.20 14.14
CA GLU A 129 15.39 -22.51 15.08
C GLU A 129 16.49 -23.40 14.44
N ARG A 130 16.10 -24.37 13.62
CA ARG A 130 17.05 -25.22 12.89
C ARG A 130 17.83 -24.43 11.84
N ALA A 131 17.19 -23.53 11.13
CA ALA A 131 17.85 -22.69 10.14
C ALA A 131 18.83 -21.70 10.79
N ASP A 132 18.50 -21.14 11.95
CA ASP A 132 19.39 -20.25 12.70
C ASP A 132 20.67 -20.98 13.14
N LYS A 133 20.55 -22.23 13.57
CA LYS A 133 21.66 -23.13 13.89
C LYS A 133 22.40 -23.69 12.68
N ARG A 134 22.01 -23.34 11.45
CA ARG A 134 22.52 -23.87 10.18
C ARG A 134 22.37 -25.39 10.04
N ILE A 135 21.39 -25.99 10.70
CA ILE A 135 21.09 -27.40 10.61
C ILE A 135 20.13 -27.71 9.47
N SER A 136 19.26 -26.76 9.11
CA SER A 136 18.35 -26.87 7.97
C SER A 136 18.62 -25.82 6.90
N SER A 137 18.18 -26.09 5.69
CA SER A 137 18.26 -25.15 4.58
C SER A 137 17.01 -24.27 4.51
N THR A 138 17.12 -23.18 3.76
CA THR A 138 15.98 -22.31 3.47
C THR A 138 14.94 -22.97 2.57
N GLU A 139 15.36 -23.92 1.76
CA GLU A 139 14.49 -24.75 0.93
C GLU A 139 13.60 -25.66 1.79
N GLU A 140 14.11 -26.17 2.92
CA GLU A 140 13.31 -26.95 3.86
C GLU A 140 12.24 -26.10 4.56
N ILE A 141 12.56 -24.86 4.96
CA ILE A 141 11.56 -23.93 5.51
C ILE A 141 10.48 -23.66 4.46
N LEU A 142 10.90 -23.40 3.23
CA LEU A 142 9.96 -23.13 2.14
C LEU A 142 9.06 -24.34 1.84
N ALA A 143 9.62 -25.55 1.82
CA ALA A 143 8.86 -26.76 1.55
C ALA A 143 7.78 -27.07 2.61
N ARG A 144 7.96 -26.56 3.83
CA ARG A 144 7.02 -26.72 4.93
C ARG A 144 6.13 -25.50 5.20
N ALA A 145 6.53 -24.33 4.67
CA ALA A 145 5.73 -23.12 4.81
C ALA A 145 4.49 -23.22 3.95
N GLU A 146 3.35 -22.94 4.53
CA GLU A 146 2.08 -22.84 3.79
C GLU A 146 1.79 -21.39 3.46
N ILE A 147 1.61 -21.11 2.17
CA ILE A 147 1.28 -19.78 1.67
C ILE A 147 -0.16 -19.80 1.20
N MET A 148 -0.99 -19.01 1.84
CA MET A 148 -2.43 -18.99 1.66
C MET A 148 -2.92 -17.59 1.29
N ALA A 149 -4.07 -17.52 0.64
CA ALA A 149 -4.81 -16.28 0.44
C ALA A 149 -5.19 -15.66 1.79
N GLY A 150 -5.25 -14.33 1.84
CA GLY A 150 -5.83 -13.65 2.98
C GLY A 150 -7.34 -13.91 3.05
N LEU A 151 -7.90 -13.93 4.24
CA LEU A 151 -9.34 -14.11 4.47
C LEU A 151 -10.05 -12.76 4.63
N PRO A 152 -11.37 -12.70 4.41
CA PRO A 152 -12.16 -11.58 4.87
C PRO A 152 -12.02 -11.45 6.38
N TRP A 153 -11.84 -10.22 6.84
CA TRP A 153 -11.68 -9.99 8.28
C TRP A 153 -12.98 -10.16 9.04
N TRP A 154 -12.94 -11.02 10.05
CA TRP A 154 -13.99 -11.12 11.06
C TRP A 154 -13.51 -10.49 12.37
N PRO A 155 -14.34 -9.74 13.08
CA PRO A 155 -13.97 -9.09 14.34
C PRO A 155 -13.92 -10.08 15.51
N GLY A 156 -13.15 -11.16 15.37
CA GLY A 156 -13.08 -12.24 16.37
C GLY A 156 -11.68 -12.54 16.90
N SER A 157 -10.68 -11.74 16.54
CA SER A 157 -9.31 -11.91 17.05
C SER A 157 -9.27 -11.79 18.58
N ASN A 158 -8.55 -12.69 19.23
CA ASN A 158 -8.49 -12.80 20.70
C ASN A 158 -7.98 -11.53 21.38
N VAL A 159 -6.98 -10.86 20.77
CA VAL A 159 -6.40 -9.62 21.33
C VAL A 159 -6.16 -8.63 20.22
N ARG A 160 -6.76 -7.45 20.33
CA ARG A 160 -6.37 -6.26 19.56
C ARG A 160 -5.31 -5.51 20.34
N VAL A 161 -4.30 -5.01 19.64
CA VAL A 161 -3.25 -4.21 20.28
C VAL A 161 -3.85 -2.89 20.76
N PRO A 162 -3.79 -2.58 22.06
CA PRO A 162 -4.25 -1.30 22.57
C PRO A 162 -3.50 -0.13 21.93
N GLY A 163 -4.20 0.96 21.61
CA GLY A 163 -3.59 2.18 21.08
C GLY A 163 -3.16 2.10 19.61
N ARG A 164 -3.51 1.01 18.88
CA ARG A 164 -3.19 0.92 17.45
C ARG A 164 -3.94 1.95 16.60
N TYR A 165 -5.12 2.33 17.01
CA TYR A 165 -5.92 3.37 16.37
C TYR A 165 -6.42 4.41 17.40
N PRO A 166 -6.54 5.73 17.03
CA PRO A 166 -6.09 6.31 15.76
C PRO A 166 -4.55 6.46 15.69
N GLN A 167 -3.99 6.30 14.49
CA GLN A 167 -2.58 6.56 14.21
C GLN A 167 -2.43 7.85 13.42
N PHE A 168 -1.55 8.73 13.86
CA PHE A 168 -1.29 10.00 13.19
C PHE A 168 0.06 9.94 12.49
N SER A 169 0.11 10.46 11.28
CA SER A 169 1.35 10.69 10.54
C SER A 169 1.41 12.14 10.07
N PHE A 170 2.56 12.74 10.18
CA PHE A 170 2.78 14.11 9.74
C PHE A 170 4.20 14.27 9.22
N SER A 171 4.36 14.95 8.09
CA SER A 171 5.68 15.32 7.56
C SER A 171 5.62 16.66 6.84
N ILE A 172 6.72 17.40 6.93
CA ILE A 172 6.94 18.62 6.16
C ILE A 172 8.22 18.42 5.36
N ALA A 173 8.16 18.71 4.06
CA ALA A 173 9.31 18.59 3.19
C ALA A 173 9.32 19.68 2.11
N PRO A 174 10.48 20.29 1.79
CA PRO A 174 10.63 21.10 0.61
C PRO A 174 10.50 20.21 -0.64
N GLN A 175 9.78 20.70 -1.63
CA GLN A 175 9.57 19.99 -2.90
C GLN A 175 9.73 20.93 -4.07
N THR A 176 10.01 20.37 -5.24
CA THR A 176 10.06 21.08 -6.51
C THR A 176 9.02 20.52 -7.47
N ARG A 177 8.37 21.42 -8.21
CA ARG A 177 7.50 21.08 -9.33
C ARG A 177 8.10 21.71 -10.58
N GLN A 178 8.16 20.95 -11.66
CA GLN A 178 8.72 21.40 -12.93
C GLN A 178 7.76 21.05 -14.07
N HIS A 179 7.60 22.01 -15.01
CA HIS A 179 6.94 21.80 -16.30
C HIS A 179 7.93 22.17 -17.39
N ILE A 180 8.21 21.25 -18.29
CA ILE A 180 9.23 21.40 -19.34
C ILE A 180 8.53 21.36 -20.71
N GLY A 181 8.95 22.22 -21.64
CA GLY A 181 8.47 22.24 -23.00
C GLY A 181 7.28 23.15 -23.24
N GLY A 182 6.99 24.10 -22.35
CA GLY A 182 5.95 25.11 -22.59
C GLY A 182 6.35 26.10 -23.70
N PRO A 183 5.38 26.58 -24.53
CA PRO A 183 5.67 27.51 -25.62
C PRO A 183 6.08 28.89 -25.13
N ASP A 184 5.59 29.36 -23.99
CA ASP A 184 5.93 30.67 -23.41
C ASP A 184 7.26 30.66 -22.65
N GLN A 185 7.54 29.54 -21.97
CA GLN A 185 8.74 29.35 -21.15
C GLN A 185 9.12 27.89 -21.17
N PHE A 186 10.34 27.57 -21.59
CA PHE A 186 10.81 26.19 -21.71
C PHE A 186 10.81 25.44 -20.37
N ILE A 187 11.17 26.11 -19.27
CA ILE A 187 11.14 25.54 -17.92
C ILE A 187 10.30 26.45 -17.01
N LEU A 188 9.20 25.90 -16.54
CA LEU A 188 8.42 26.44 -15.43
C LEU A 188 8.73 25.64 -14.18
N TYR A 189 8.90 26.33 -13.06
CA TYR A 189 9.24 25.66 -11.80
C TYR A 189 8.59 26.36 -10.61
N GLN A 190 8.43 25.57 -9.56
CA GLN A 190 7.96 25.99 -8.24
C GLN A 190 8.78 25.29 -7.18
N PHE A 191 9.22 26.07 -6.19
CA PHE A 191 9.71 25.57 -4.91
C PHE A 191 8.61 25.78 -3.89
N TRP A 192 8.19 24.72 -3.24
CA TRP A 192 7.09 24.78 -2.31
C TRP A 192 7.33 23.89 -1.08
N LEU A 193 6.70 24.23 0.03
CA LEU A 193 6.72 23.44 1.25
C LEU A 193 5.49 22.54 1.25
N SER A 194 5.68 21.23 1.20
CA SER A 194 4.62 20.23 1.27
C SER A 194 4.41 19.80 2.71
N MET A 195 3.18 19.87 3.18
CA MET A 195 2.72 19.36 4.46
C MET A 195 1.83 18.15 4.20
N ASN A 196 2.30 16.96 4.59
CA ASN A 196 1.53 15.73 4.46
C ASN A 196 1.02 15.32 5.83
N PHE A 197 -0.22 14.96 5.92
CA PHE A 197 -0.82 14.44 7.14
C PHE A 197 -1.71 13.23 6.83
N GLY A 198 -1.76 12.31 7.77
CA GLY A 198 -2.59 11.12 7.69
C GLY A 198 -3.12 10.75 9.05
N VAL A 199 -4.32 10.21 9.09
CA VAL A 199 -4.94 9.64 10.27
C VAL A 199 -5.55 8.30 9.88
N ASP A 200 -4.99 7.21 10.37
CA ASP A 200 -5.66 5.91 10.33
C ASP A 200 -6.65 5.87 11.51
N ILE A 201 -7.91 6.17 11.21
CA ILE A 201 -8.99 6.35 12.21
C ILE A 201 -9.38 5.00 12.80
N ALA A 202 -9.49 4.02 11.94
CA ALA A 202 -9.82 2.64 12.26
C ALA A 202 -9.24 1.73 11.18
N ARG A 203 -9.30 0.42 11.39
CA ARG A 203 -8.88 -0.53 10.38
C ARG A 203 -9.60 -0.32 9.05
N GLY A 204 -8.84 -0.08 7.99
CA GLY A 204 -9.34 0.21 6.65
C GLY A 204 -9.90 1.62 6.46
N LEU A 205 -10.09 2.41 7.52
CA LEU A 205 -10.60 3.78 7.45
C LEU A 205 -9.48 4.78 7.71
N SER A 206 -9.11 5.53 6.69
CA SER A 206 -8.03 6.53 6.77
C SER A 206 -8.43 7.88 6.17
N LEU A 207 -7.96 8.96 6.77
CA LEU A 207 -8.00 10.31 6.24
C LEU A 207 -6.59 10.73 5.87
N THR A 208 -6.37 11.13 4.62
CA THR A 208 -5.08 11.61 4.15
C THR A 208 -5.20 13.01 3.57
N GLY A 209 -4.18 13.85 3.78
CA GLY A 209 -4.16 15.19 3.25
C GLY A 209 -2.77 15.66 2.86
N ILE A 210 -2.72 16.52 1.85
CA ILE A 210 -1.52 17.19 1.37
C ILE A 210 -1.88 18.66 1.18
N ALA A 211 -1.20 19.55 1.89
CA ALA A 211 -1.27 20.98 1.71
C ALA A 211 0.08 21.53 1.25
N GLY A 212 0.04 22.57 0.45
CA GLY A 212 1.22 23.20 -0.09
C GLY A 212 1.30 24.69 0.24
N LYS A 213 2.49 25.17 0.60
CA LYS A 213 2.83 26.58 0.74
C LYS A 213 3.85 26.94 -0.33
N ASP A 214 3.51 27.84 -1.22
CA ASP A 214 4.44 28.36 -2.22
C ASP A 214 5.56 29.14 -1.56
N LEU A 215 6.79 28.88 -1.98
CA LEU A 215 7.96 29.65 -1.56
C LEU A 215 8.48 30.50 -2.70
N TYR A 216 8.49 29.96 -3.91
CA TYR A 216 8.92 30.66 -5.12
C TYR A 216 8.46 29.93 -6.37
N ASN A 217 7.96 30.67 -7.37
CA ASN A 217 7.61 30.11 -8.68
C ASN A 217 7.82 31.14 -9.79
N ASN A 218 7.77 30.69 -11.04
CA ASN A 218 7.83 31.55 -12.23
C ASN A 218 6.59 31.36 -13.14
N PHE A 219 5.44 31.00 -12.55
CA PHE A 219 4.20 30.71 -13.29
C PHE A 219 3.53 31.96 -13.88
N ASP A 220 3.91 33.15 -13.43
CA ASP A 220 3.53 34.43 -14.03
C ASP A 220 3.91 34.50 -15.53
N LYS A 221 4.95 33.78 -15.95
CA LYS A 221 5.43 33.71 -17.32
C LYS A 221 4.52 32.93 -18.27
N ILE A 222 3.54 32.17 -17.77
CA ILE A 222 2.57 31.43 -18.60
C ILE A 222 1.57 32.43 -19.17
N LYS A 223 1.60 32.65 -20.49
CA LYS A 223 0.68 33.57 -21.18
C LYS A 223 -0.38 32.81 -21.94
N LEU A 224 -0.03 31.70 -22.57
CA LEU A 224 -0.92 30.92 -23.43
C LEU A 224 -2.12 30.37 -22.64
N LYS A 225 -3.31 30.55 -23.20
CA LYS A 225 -4.53 29.90 -22.72
C LYS A 225 -4.85 28.72 -23.62
N SER A 226 -5.45 27.69 -23.06
CA SER A 226 -5.90 26.55 -23.84
C SER A 226 -7.03 26.93 -24.79
N ASP A 227 -6.91 26.52 -26.04
CA ASP A 227 -7.90 26.64 -27.13
C ASP A 227 -8.75 25.35 -27.28
N SER A 228 -8.54 24.35 -26.45
CA SER A 228 -9.29 23.08 -26.48
C SER A 228 -10.80 23.29 -26.52
N VAL A 229 -11.47 22.60 -27.45
CA VAL A 229 -12.94 22.58 -27.59
C VAL A 229 -13.63 21.64 -26.60
N LEU A 230 -12.89 20.70 -26.02
CA LEU A 230 -13.37 19.79 -24.98
C LEU A 230 -13.52 20.50 -23.63
N PRO A 231 -14.32 19.92 -22.70
CA PRO A 231 -14.33 20.38 -21.32
C PRO A 231 -12.90 20.49 -20.78
N LYS A 232 -12.52 21.68 -20.31
CA LYS A 232 -11.14 22.00 -19.92
C LYS A 232 -10.77 21.38 -18.58
N VAL A 233 -10.70 20.06 -18.54
CA VAL A 233 -10.46 19.25 -17.33
C VAL A 233 -9.01 19.27 -16.87
N ARG A 234 -8.07 19.49 -17.81
CA ARG A 234 -6.62 19.61 -17.57
C ARG A 234 -6.02 20.86 -18.21
N SER A 235 -6.69 21.41 -19.22
CA SER A 235 -6.17 22.50 -20.05
C SER A 235 -6.13 23.86 -19.36
N HIS A 236 -6.82 24.04 -18.23
CA HIS A 236 -6.72 25.24 -17.38
C HIS A 236 -5.48 25.21 -16.46
N ILE A 237 -4.41 24.55 -16.88
CA ILE A 237 -3.20 24.40 -16.05
C ILE A 237 -2.62 25.76 -15.64
N LYS A 238 -2.68 26.78 -16.53
CA LYS A 238 -2.25 28.15 -16.24
C LYS A 238 -2.95 28.72 -15.02
N GLU A 239 -4.27 28.70 -15.01
CA GLU A 239 -5.08 29.28 -13.95
C GLU A 239 -4.84 28.54 -12.62
N TYR A 240 -4.74 27.20 -12.66
CA TYR A 240 -4.43 26.39 -11.46
C TYR A 240 -3.02 26.65 -10.91
N LEU A 241 -2.03 26.83 -11.78
CA LEU A 241 -0.66 27.14 -11.35
C LEU A 241 -0.53 28.56 -10.81
N GLN A 242 -1.18 29.55 -11.45
CA GLN A 242 -1.08 30.96 -11.05
C GLN A 242 -1.90 31.31 -9.82
N GLN A 243 -3.06 30.68 -9.60
CA GLN A 243 -3.97 30.98 -8.49
C GLN A 243 -3.87 29.97 -7.33
N GLY A 244 -3.28 28.81 -7.58
CA GLY A 244 -3.16 27.72 -6.61
C GLY A 244 -1.82 27.68 -5.88
N ASN A 245 -1.24 28.83 -5.57
CA ASN A 245 0.08 28.92 -4.94
C ASN A 245 0.07 28.29 -3.54
N ASP A 246 -0.90 28.67 -2.71
CA ASP A 246 -1.12 28.06 -1.39
C ASP A 246 -2.34 27.16 -1.48
N ASN A 247 -2.11 25.87 -1.60
CA ASN A 247 -3.14 24.95 -2.01
C ASN A 247 -3.36 23.78 -1.05
N LEU A 248 -4.55 23.23 -1.12
CA LEU A 248 -4.88 21.93 -0.58
C LEU A 248 -4.85 20.92 -1.75
N VAL A 249 -3.73 20.23 -1.93
CA VAL A 249 -3.53 19.31 -3.06
C VAL A 249 -4.49 18.13 -2.95
N ARG A 250 -4.63 17.57 -1.74
CA ARG A 250 -5.47 16.39 -1.47
C ARG A 250 -6.06 16.49 -0.06
N LEU A 251 -7.29 16.02 0.08
CA LEU A 251 -7.93 15.72 1.37
C LEU A 251 -8.96 14.62 1.13
N GLN A 252 -8.62 13.40 1.48
CA GLN A 252 -9.37 12.23 1.06
C GLN A 252 -9.59 11.29 2.24
N LEU A 253 -10.85 10.92 2.44
CA LEU A 253 -11.27 9.84 3.32
C LEU A 253 -11.42 8.58 2.47
N ASP A 254 -10.73 7.51 2.85
CA ASP A 254 -10.80 6.19 2.22
C ASP A 254 -11.30 5.17 3.22
N TYR A 255 -12.21 4.31 2.76
CA TYR A 255 -12.56 3.10 3.48
C TYR A 255 -12.32 1.88 2.60
N MET A 256 -11.43 1.00 3.05
CA MET A 256 -11.00 -0.20 2.35
C MET A 256 -11.35 -1.44 3.16
N PHE A 257 -11.92 -2.43 2.50
CA PHE A 257 -12.24 -3.71 3.13
C PHE A 257 -12.22 -4.85 2.11
N LYS A 258 -12.08 -6.05 2.61
CA LYS A 258 -12.11 -7.27 1.81
C LYS A 258 -13.49 -7.89 1.95
N ALA A 259 -14.28 -7.87 0.86
CA ALA A 259 -15.67 -8.33 0.86
C ALA A 259 -15.79 -9.85 0.75
N ALA A 260 -14.84 -10.49 0.06
CA ALA A 260 -14.71 -11.94 -0.07
C ALA A 260 -13.22 -12.29 -0.23
N GLU A 261 -12.87 -13.58 -0.30
CA GLU A 261 -11.48 -14.05 -0.32
C GLU A 261 -10.58 -13.30 -1.32
N ASP A 262 -11.07 -13.07 -2.53
CA ASP A 262 -10.33 -12.41 -3.61
C ASP A 262 -10.93 -11.05 -4.01
N LEU A 263 -11.91 -10.54 -3.26
CA LEU A 263 -12.66 -9.35 -3.60
C LEU A 263 -12.34 -8.20 -2.64
N TYR A 264 -11.69 -7.18 -3.17
CA TYR A 264 -11.29 -5.98 -2.44
C TYR A 264 -12.16 -4.80 -2.85
N VAL A 265 -12.61 -4.02 -1.88
CA VAL A 265 -13.48 -2.85 -2.09
C VAL A 265 -12.82 -1.63 -1.47
N ARG A 266 -12.86 -0.51 -2.18
CA ARG A 266 -12.49 0.81 -1.68
C ARG A 266 -13.60 1.81 -1.98
N THR A 267 -13.96 2.61 -1.00
CA THR A 267 -14.78 3.81 -1.20
C THR A 267 -13.98 5.03 -0.79
N SER A 268 -14.14 6.12 -1.52
CA SER A 268 -13.37 7.35 -1.32
C SER A 268 -14.28 8.56 -1.38
N ALA A 269 -13.99 9.58 -0.55
CA ALA A 269 -14.70 10.86 -0.59
C ALA A 269 -13.76 12.00 -0.25
N GLY A 270 -13.91 13.15 -0.93
CA GLY A 270 -13.15 14.36 -0.64
C GLY A 270 -12.47 15.00 -1.85
N ILE A 271 -11.33 15.61 -1.62
CA ILE A 271 -10.48 16.22 -2.62
C ILE A 271 -9.45 15.18 -3.07
N PHE A 272 -9.61 14.68 -4.29
CA PHE A 272 -8.77 13.62 -4.82
C PHE A 272 -7.43 14.14 -5.36
N GLU A 273 -7.48 15.34 -5.93
CA GLU A 273 -6.34 16.00 -6.55
C GLU A 273 -6.53 17.52 -6.65
N GLU A 274 -5.58 18.21 -7.25
CA GLU A 274 -5.60 19.66 -7.42
C GLU A 274 -6.83 20.18 -8.17
N MET A 275 -7.33 19.44 -9.18
CA MET A 275 -8.40 19.90 -10.06
C MET A 275 -9.77 19.28 -9.78
N PHE A 276 -9.83 18.15 -9.08
CA PHE A 276 -11.07 17.43 -8.87
C PHE A 276 -11.22 16.89 -7.43
N GLY A 277 -12.46 16.87 -6.98
CA GLY A 277 -12.89 16.21 -5.76
C GLY A 277 -14.29 15.62 -5.94
N GLY A 278 -14.67 14.69 -5.10
CA GLY A 278 -15.95 14.01 -5.21
C GLY A 278 -16.05 12.77 -4.35
N ILE A 279 -16.78 11.79 -4.85
CA ILE A 279 -16.95 10.46 -4.26
C ILE A 279 -16.59 9.41 -5.29
N GLY A 280 -16.06 8.28 -4.83
CA GLY A 280 -15.68 7.16 -5.70
C GLY A 280 -15.84 5.82 -5.00
N ALA A 281 -15.98 4.78 -5.80
CA ALA A 281 -15.96 3.39 -5.38
C ALA A 281 -15.16 2.56 -6.35
N GLU A 282 -14.44 1.58 -5.84
CA GLU A 282 -13.62 0.64 -6.60
C GLU A 282 -13.81 -0.77 -6.07
N ILE A 283 -13.92 -1.73 -6.97
CA ILE A 283 -13.95 -3.15 -6.67
C ILE A 283 -12.82 -3.81 -7.47
N LEU A 284 -11.98 -4.57 -6.79
CA LEU A 284 -10.90 -5.33 -7.40
C LEU A 284 -11.07 -6.82 -7.10
N TYR A 285 -11.28 -7.61 -8.15
CA TYR A 285 -11.19 -9.06 -8.08
C TYR A 285 -9.75 -9.48 -8.41
N ARG A 286 -9.07 -10.06 -7.42
CA ARG A 286 -7.65 -10.45 -7.51
C ARG A 286 -7.44 -11.83 -6.90
N PRO A 287 -7.67 -12.92 -7.66
CA PRO A 287 -7.40 -14.26 -7.19
C PRO A 287 -5.92 -14.44 -6.80
N PHE A 288 -5.70 -15.11 -5.68
CA PHE A 288 -4.38 -15.22 -5.08
C PHE A 288 -3.36 -15.88 -6.01
N ASP A 289 -3.73 -16.98 -6.67
CA ASP A 289 -2.85 -17.74 -7.58
C ASP A 289 -2.94 -17.29 -9.04
N SER A 290 -3.70 -16.22 -9.34
CA SER A 290 -3.89 -15.72 -10.70
C SER A 290 -2.91 -14.61 -11.03
N ARG A 291 -2.46 -14.59 -12.29
CA ARG A 291 -1.73 -13.46 -12.86
C ARG A 291 -2.64 -12.36 -13.38
N LEU A 292 -3.92 -12.67 -13.54
CA LEU A 292 -4.95 -11.75 -14.00
C LEU A 292 -5.74 -11.23 -12.80
N SER A 293 -5.92 -9.91 -12.75
CA SER A 293 -6.85 -9.25 -11.83
C SER A 293 -7.76 -8.33 -12.63
N ILE A 294 -8.98 -8.11 -12.15
CA ILE A 294 -10.00 -7.30 -12.82
C ILE A 294 -10.50 -6.26 -11.83
N GLY A 295 -10.44 -4.99 -12.23
CA GLY A 295 -10.92 -3.87 -11.45
C GLY A 295 -12.07 -3.14 -12.13
N VAL A 296 -13.01 -2.66 -11.35
CA VAL A 296 -14.05 -1.70 -11.78
C VAL A 296 -14.01 -0.53 -10.84
N ASP A 297 -13.91 0.67 -11.37
CA ASP A 297 -14.03 1.89 -10.58
C ASP A 297 -15.09 2.83 -11.18
N VAL A 298 -15.76 3.56 -10.30
CA VAL A 298 -16.70 4.63 -10.67
C VAL A 298 -16.49 5.81 -9.74
N ASN A 299 -16.32 6.99 -10.33
CA ASN A 299 -16.12 8.22 -9.59
C ASN A 299 -17.07 9.31 -10.05
N ARG A 300 -17.80 9.94 -9.13
CA ARG A 300 -18.57 11.14 -9.38
C ARG A 300 -17.80 12.34 -8.87
N VAL A 301 -17.21 13.10 -9.79
CA VAL A 301 -16.32 14.20 -9.46
C VAL A 301 -16.81 15.55 -9.93
N ARG A 302 -16.36 16.60 -9.27
CA ARG A 302 -16.63 17.98 -9.59
C ARG A 302 -15.32 18.76 -9.67
N GLN A 303 -15.21 19.65 -10.66
CA GLN A 303 -14.02 20.47 -10.85
C GLN A 303 -13.90 21.50 -9.73
N ARG A 304 -12.70 21.66 -9.19
CA ARG A 304 -12.37 22.61 -8.11
C ARG A 304 -12.11 24.01 -8.65
N GLY A 305 -12.26 25.01 -7.79
CA GLY A 305 -11.81 26.38 -8.06
C GLY A 305 -10.31 26.45 -8.33
N TYR A 306 -9.86 27.43 -9.08
CA TYR A 306 -8.46 27.63 -9.43
C TYR A 306 -7.54 27.88 -8.23
N GLU A 307 -8.09 28.45 -7.16
CA GLU A 307 -7.38 28.66 -5.89
C GLU A 307 -7.05 27.34 -5.14
N GLN A 308 -7.55 26.21 -5.64
CA GLN A 308 -7.32 24.87 -5.08
C GLN A 308 -7.63 24.76 -3.58
N ARG A 309 -8.67 25.49 -3.13
CA ARG A 309 -9.22 25.40 -1.78
C ARG A 309 -10.49 24.52 -1.77
N LEU A 310 -11.45 24.78 -0.92
CA LEU A 310 -12.69 23.99 -0.78
C LEU A 310 -13.80 24.35 -1.78
N LYS A 311 -13.59 25.32 -2.66
CA LYS A 311 -14.58 25.76 -3.65
C LYS A 311 -14.61 24.85 -4.86
N PHE A 312 -15.81 24.64 -5.42
CA PHE A 312 -16.04 23.85 -6.62
C PHE A 312 -16.71 24.70 -7.71
N LYS A 313 -16.39 24.37 -8.96
CA LYS A 313 -17.01 24.94 -10.16
C LYS A 313 -18.28 24.19 -10.56
N ALA A 314 -18.92 24.62 -11.63
CA ALA A 314 -20.14 23.98 -12.15
C ALA A 314 -19.89 22.62 -12.81
N TYR A 315 -18.71 22.44 -13.45
CA TYR A 315 -18.40 21.22 -14.18
C TYR A 315 -18.35 19.99 -13.26
N LYS A 316 -19.11 18.98 -13.64
CA LYS A 316 -19.20 17.70 -12.94
C LYS A 316 -19.27 16.56 -13.96
N VAL A 317 -18.64 15.44 -13.66
CA VAL A 317 -18.60 14.28 -14.54
C VAL A 317 -18.60 13.00 -13.71
N THR A 318 -19.12 11.92 -14.28
CA THR A 318 -18.92 10.56 -13.75
C THR A 318 -17.86 9.90 -14.63
N THR A 319 -16.75 9.46 -14.03
CA THR A 319 -15.80 8.58 -14.68
C THR A 319 -16.03 7.15 -14.25
N GLY A 320 -15.63 6.19 -15.07
CA GLY A 320 -15.71 4.79 -14.70
C GLY A 320 -14.92 3.95 -15.66
N PHE A 321 -14.18 2.98 -15.14
CA PHE A 321 -13.30 2.12 -15.91
C PHE A 321 -13.48 0.66 -15.53
N LEU A 322 -13.41 -0.20 -16.54
CA LEU A 322 -13.13 -1.61 -16.39
C LEU A 322 -11.65 -1.82 -16.73
N THR A 323 -10.91 -2.36 -15.79
CA THR A 323 -9.45 -2.50 -15.90
C THR A 323 -9.02 -3.95 -15.72
N PHE A 324 -8.19 -4.42 -16.64
CA PHE A 324 -7.54 -5.73 -16.58
C PHE A 324 -6.06 -5.51 -16.27
N TYR A 325 -5.58 -6.19 -15.24
CA TYR A 325 -4.18 -6.20 -14.83
C TYR A 325 -3.60 -7.58 -15.08
N TYR A 326 -2.53 -7.69 -15.85
CA TYR A 326 -1.88 -8.96 -16.12
C TYR A 326 -0.40 -8.91 -15.75
N ASN A 327 -0.02 -9.75 -14.80
CA ASN A 327 1.38 -9.92 -14.40
C ASN A 327 2.07 -10.87 -15.39
N ILE A 328 2.81 -10.30 -16.34
CA ILE A 328 3.54 -11.04 -17.36
C ILE A 328 4.65 -11.84 -16.67
N PRO A 329 4.79 -13.15 -16.95
CA PRO A 329 5.79 -14.01 -16.27
C PRO A 329 7.22 -13.75 -16.76
N TYR A 330 7.61 -12.48 -16.86
CA TYR A 330 8.93 -12.09 -17.31
C TYR A 330 9.40 -10.85 -16.56
N LYS A 331 10.43 -10.98 -15.74
CA LYS A 331 11.21 -9.90 -15.10
C LYS A 331 10.40 -8.71 -14.56
N GLY A 332 9.29 -8.96 -13.87
CA GLY A 332 8.48 -7.91 -13.23
C GLY A 332 7.70 -7.01 -14.21
N LEU A 333 7.41 -7.51 -15.42
CA LEU A 333 6.54 -6.84 -16.36
C LEU A 333 5.07 -6.95 -15.96
N GLN A 334 4.33 -5.87 -16.15
CA GLN A 334 2.88 -5.80 -15.98
C GLN A 334 2.25 -5.10 -17.17
N GLY A 335 1.24 -5.71 -17.74
CA GLY A 335 0.35 -5.11 -18.72
C GLY A 335 -0.96 -4.68 -18.05
N VAL A 336 -1.47 -3.50 -18.40
CA VAL A 336 -2.76 -3.01 -17.93
C VAL A 336 -3.57 -2.52 -19.12
N VAL A 337 -4.84 -2.91 -19.18
CA VAL A 337 -5.80 -2.44 -20.18
C VAL A 337 -7.00 -1.86 -19.44
N SER A 338 -7.27 -0.57 -19.61
CA SER A 338 -8.40 0.13 -19.00
C SER A 338 -9.32 0.68 -20.06
N ALA A 339 -10.61 0.36 -20.01
CA ALA A 339 -11.62 0.87 -20.91
C ALA A 339 -12.72 1.60 -20.12
N GLY A 340 -13.08 2.82 -20.54
CA GLY A 340 -14.09 3.58 -19.79
C GLY A 340 -14.29 5.01 -20.23
N GLN A 341 -14.88 5.80 -19.33
CA GLN A 341 -15.16 7.22 -19.52
C GLN A 341 -14.20 8.09 -18.74
N TYR A 342 -13.52 9.00 -19.43
CA TYR A 342 -12.54 9.93 -18.88
C TYR A 342 -13.18 11.21 -18.32
N LEU A 343 -12.33 12.08 -17.76
CA LEU A 343 -12.75 13.33 -17.10
C LEU A 343 -13.40 14.34 -18.03
N ALA A 344 -13.05 14.36 -19.32
CA ALA A 344 -13.70 15.25 -20.32
C ALA A 344 -15.04 14.71 -20.81
N GLY A 345 -15.45 13.51 -20.35
CA GLY A 345 -16.68 12.84 -20.77
C GLY A 345 -16.50 11.95 -21.99
N ASP A 346 -15.32 11.97 -22.60
CA ASP A 346 -14.91 11.09 -23.69
C ASP A 346 -14.77 9.64 -23.21
N ARG A 347 -14.86 8.70 -24.14
CA ARG A 347 -14.69 7.26 -23.89
C ARG A 347 -13.49 6.74 -24.65
N GLY A 348 -12.85 5.72 -24.10
CA GLY A 348 -11.69 5.16 -24.77
C GLY A 348 -11.05 4.02 -24.01
N VAL A 349 -9.85 3.66 -24.50
CA VAL A 349 -9.04 2.56 -23.95
C VAL A 349 -7.63 3.08 -23.71
N THR A 350 -7.07 2.78 -22.55
CA THR A 350 -5.66 2.99 -22.23
C THR A 350 -4.97 1.64 -22.11
N LEU A 351 -3.82 1.53 -22.77
CA LEU A 351 -2.89 0.43 -22.66
C LEU A 351 -1.65 0.92 -21.90
N ASP A 352 -1.22 0.21 -20.86
CA ASP A 352 0.02 0.46 -20.13
C ASP A 352 0.86 -0.81 -20.10
N LEU A 353 2.14 -0.67 -20.37
CA LEU A 353 3.14 -1.72 -20.19
C LEU A 353 4.27 -1.16 -19.33
N SER A 354 4.46 -1.74 -18.18
CA SER A 354 5.45 -1.28 -17.21
C SER A 354 6.25 -2.40 -16.59
N ARG A 355 7.48 -2.08 -16.17
CA ARG A 355 8.38 -2.97 -15.47
C ARG A 355 8.77 -2.40 -14.12
N SER A 356 8.62 -3.21 -13.08
CA SER A 356 9.09 -2.89 -11.74
C SER A 356 10.42 -3.58 -11.45
N PHE A 357 11.38 -2.82 -10.95
CA PHE A 357 12.70 -3.30 -10.55
C PHE A 357 12.76 -3.51 -9.03
N GLU A 358 13.69 -4.35 -8.57
CA GLU A 358 13.89 -4.59 -7.13
C GLU A 358 14.30 -3.32 -6.36
N SER A 359 15.00 -2.38 -7.00
CA SER A 359 15.32 -1.06 -6.47
C SER A 359 14.08 -0.21 -6.16
N GLY A 360 12.91 -0.62 -6.68
CA GLY A 360 11.65 0.10 -6.58
C GLY A 360 11.41 1.11 -7.70
N ILE A 361 12.32 1.23 -8.65
CA ILE A 361 12.09 1.99 -9.88
C ILE A 361 11.05 1.25 -10.72
N ARG A 362 10.07 1.98 -11.26
CA ARG A 362 9.11 1.48 -12.25
C ARG A 362 9.28 2.30 -13.52
N VAL A 363 9.44 1.63 -14.65
CA VAL A 363 9.53 2.25 -15.98
C VAL A 363 8.44 1.65 -16.85
N GLY A 364 7.74 2.48 -17.60
CA GLY A 364 6.67 2.02 -18.48
C GLY A 364 6.33 3.06 -19.54
N ALA A 365 5.50 2.62 -20.48
CA ALA A 365 4.89 3.46 -21.49
C ALA A 365 3.40 3.13 -21.55
N TRP A 366 2.62 4.14 -21.88
CA TRP A 366 1.19 4.00 -22.09
C TRP A 366 0.74 4.72 -23.33
N ALA A 367 -0.37 4.27 -23.88
CA ALA A 367 -1.07 4.92 -24.98
C ALA A 367 -2.57 4.92 -24.70
N THR A 368 -3.23 6.03 -25.03
CA THR A 368 -4.67 6.19 -24.85
C THR A 368 -5.31 6.51 -26.20
N LEU A 369 -6.34 5.75 -26.53
CA LEU A 369 -7.20 5.97 -27.70
C LEU A 369 -8.58 6.34 -27.20
N THR A 370 -9.09 7.51 -27.61
CA THR A 370 -10.42 7.98 -27.23
C THR A 370 -11.32 8.19 -28.45
N THR A 371 -12.59 8.45 -28.20
CA THR A 371 -13.57 8.79 -29.25
C THR A 371 -13.35 10.18 -29.85
N VAL A 372 -12.43 10.97 -29.30
CA VAL A 372 -12.08 12.31 -29.80
C VAL A 372 -10.91 12.19 -30.76
N SER A 373 -11.07 12.75 -31.96
CA SER A 373 -10.01 12.74 -32.99
C SER A 373 -8.88 13.68 -32.63
N TYR A 374 -7.66 13.38 -33.08
CA TYR A 374 -6.49 14.26 -32.92
C TYR A 374 -6.67 15.68 -33.55
N GLN A 375 -7.60 15.83 -34.48
CA GLN A 375 -7.92 17.13 -35.08
C GLN A 375 -8.78 18.03 -34.19
N GLN A 376 -9.28 17.49 -33.06
CA GLN A 376 -10.10 18.22 -32.10
C GLN A 376 -9.33 18.54 -30.78
N PHE A 377 -8.05 18.19 -30.74
CA PHE A 377 -7.16 18.51 -29.61
C PHE A 377 -6.40 19.79 -29.88
#